data_8836cc8bf66d9173ab96d425db22bf75
#
_entry.id   8836cc8bf66d9173ab96d425db22bf75
#
_cell.length_a   1.000
_cell.length_b   1.000
_cell.length_c   1.000
_cell.angle_alpha   90.00
_cell.angle_beta   90.00
_cell.angle_gamma   90.00
#
_symmetry.space_group_name_H-M   'P 1'
#
loop_
_entity.id
_entity.type
_entity.pdbx_description
1 polymer ?
#
loop_
_entity_poly.entity_id
_entity_poly.type
_entity_poly.pdbx_seq_one_letter_code
_entity_poly.pdbx_strand_id
1 'polypeptide(L)'
;THGQNVIASEVGSVEDPVFAERIGKENHQALCEDIELLDMAGEQFDDEKVQHGELTPMFFGSAMTNFGVQNFLEEYLRLAPPPAARESSDGIIDPQDEKFSAFIFKIQANMNPAHRDRLSFMRICSGKFTRGMSVYHDRTGKMIKLAQPQQFLAQDRTIIDEAYPGDIVGLFDPGIFGMGDTLCSQGHKFHFPDFPVFPPEQFARVQAKDTMKRKQFVKGITELTQEGAVQLFQQAGAGTESYIIGTVGSLQFEVLEYRLKNEYGVD
;
A
#
# COMPACT_ATOMS: atom_id res chain seq x y z
N THR A 1 -10.01 -23.17 20.30
CA THR A 1 -10.06 -24.40 19.47
C THR A 1 -9.30 -24.16 18.18
N HIS A 2 -8.20 -24.89 17.97
CA HIS A 2 -7.48 -24.92 16.70
C HIS A 2 -8.33 -25.68 15.68
N GLY A 3 -9.39 -25.09 15.15
CA GLY A 3 -10.28 -25.80 14.25
C GLY A 3 -11.04 -24.85 13.34
N GLN A 4 -11.29 -25.32 12.15
CA GLN A 4 -12.12 -24.68 11.10
C GLN A 4 -13.63 -24.67 11.47
N ASN A 5 -13.99 -24.85 12.73
CA ASN A 5 -15.40 -24.88 13.13
C ASN A 5 -15.87 -23.45 13.35
N VAL A 6 -16.71 -23.00 12.44
CA VAL A 6 -17.47 -21.77 12.58
C VAL A 6 -18.51 -21.99 13.68
N ILE A 7 -18.40 -21.27 14.78
CA ILE A 7 -19.44 -21.20 15.79
C ILE A 7 -20.41 -20.12 15.32
N ALA A 8 -21.68 -20.48 15.16
CA ALA A 8 -22.71 -19.52 14.80
C ALA A 8 -22.74 -18.39 15.83
N SER A 9 -22.69 -17.14 15.35
CA SER A 9 -22.84 -15.97 16.19
C SER A 9 -24.29 -15.88 16.66
N GLU A 10 -24.51 -15.70 17.95
CA GLU A 10 -25.83 -15.33 18.44
C GLU A 10 -25.99 -13.83 18.33
N VAL A 11 -27.07 -13.40 17.71
CA VAL A 11 -27.39 -11.98 17.51
C VAL A 11 -28.67 -11.69 18.24
N GLY A 12 -28.67 -10.65 19.05
CA GLY A 12 -29.86 -10.24 19.82
C GLY A 12 -29.69 -8.84 20.41
N SER A 13 -30.70 -8.34 21.07
CA SER A 13 -30.62 -7.14 21.88
C SER A 13 -29.66 -7.36 23.05
N VAL A 14 -28.90 -6.33 23.44
CA VAL A 14 -28.05 -6.39 24.62
C VAL A 14 -28.83 -6.79 25.89
N GLU A 15 -30.14 -6.48 25.95
CA GLU A 15 -31.02 -6.80 27.07
C GLU A 15 -31.48 -8.28 27.11
N ASP A 16 -31.19 -9.07 26.06
CA ASP A 16 -31.60 -10.45 26.01
C ASP A 16 -31.01 -11.29 27.16
N PRO A 17 -31.83 -12.02 27.92
CA PRO A 17 -31.37 -12.81 29.07
C PRO A 17 -30.28 -13.83 28.73
N VAL A 18 -30.22 -14.27 27.48
CA VAL A 18 -29.22 -15.23 27.01
C VAL A 18 -27.79 -14.71 27.21
N PHE A 19 -27.57 -13.41 27.06
CA PHE A 19 -26.24 -12.80 27.28
C PHE A 19 -25.91 -12.81 28.78
N ALA A 20 -26.86 -12.50 29.66
CA ALA A 20 -26.66 -12.58 31.11
C ALA A 20 -26.30 -13.98 31.58
N GLU A 21 -26.91 -15.00 30.99
CA GLU A 21 -26.61 -16.41 31.29
C GLU A 21 -25.20 -16.81 30.85
N ARG A 22 -24.73 -16.28 29.71
CA ARG A 22 -23.41 -16.63 29.14
C ARG A 22 -22.22 -15.89 29.79
N ILE A 23 -22.34 -14.58 30.04
CA ILE A 23 -21.24 -13.76 30.53
C ILE A 23 -21.34 -13.46 32.03
N GLY A 24 -22.43 -13.84 32.67
CA GLY A 24 -22.73 -13.54 34.07
C GLY A 24 -23.39 -12.18 34.27
N LYS A 25 -24.15 -12.04 35.34
CA LYS A 25 -24.99 -10.85 35.57
C LYS A 25 -24.16 -9.54 35.71
N GLU A 26 -23.04 -9.59 36.40
CA GLU A 26 -22.19 -8.40 36.59
C GLU A 26 -21.62 -7.90 35.26
N ASN A 27 -21.05 -8.79 34.46
CA ASN A 27 -20.51 -8.44 33.14
C ASN A 27 -21.61 -7.99 32.18
N HIS A 28 -22.80 -8.58 32.27
CA HIS A 28 -23.93 -8.18 31.44
C HIS A 28 -24.43 -6.78 31.82
N GLN A 29 -24.49 -6.46 33.12
CA GLN A 29 -24.86 -5.14 33.56
C GLN A 29 -23.85 -4.08 33.08
N ALA A 30 -22.54 -4.34 33.24
CA ALA A 30 -21.50 -3.46 32.74
C ALA A 30 -21.59 -3.27 31.21
N LEU A 31 -21.85 -4.35 30.45
CA LEU A 31 -22.06 -4.26 29.00
C LEU A 31 -23.26 -3.37 28.64
N CYS A 32 -24.38 -3.48 29.36
CA CYS A 32 -25.55 -2.64 29.11
C CYS A 32 -25.23 -1.15 29.39
N GLU A 33 -24.56 -0.87 30.50
CA GLU A 33 -24.15 0.50 30.88
C GLU A 33 -23.19 1.10 29.83
N ASP A 34 -22.21 0.33 29.35
CA ASP A 34 -21.25 0.77 28.33
C ASP A 34 -21.94 1.04 26.98
N ILE A 35 -22.90 0.18 26.58
CA ILE A 35 -23.66 0.37 25.34
C ILE A 35 -24.56 1.60 25.44
N GLU A 36 -25.26 1.79 26.56
CA GLU A 36 -26.07 2.98 26.79
C GLU A 36 -25.23 4.26 26.69
N LEU A 37 -24.00 4.23 27.21
CA LEU A 37 -23.07 5.36 27.14
C LEU A 37 -22.61 5.62 25.70
N LEU A 38 -22.34 4.58 24.93
CA LEU A 38 -22.00 4.67 23.51
C LEU A 38 -23.16 5.21 22.67
N ASP A 39 -24.39 4.78 22.93
CA ASP A 39 -25.58 5.26 22.22
C ASP A 39 -25.87 6.73 22.51
N MET A 40 -25.54 7.21 23.72
CA MET A 40 -25.70 8.62 24.08
C MET A 40 -24.57 9.52 23.55
N ALA A 41 -23.35 9.03 23.47
CA ALA A 41 -22.15 9.83 23.18
C ALA A 41 -21.55 9.53 21.80
N GLY A 42 -21.87 8.40 21.19
CA GLY A 42 -21.33 7.94 19.92
C GLY A 42 -22.21 8.28 18.71
N GLU A 43 -21.65 8.08 17.54
CA GLU A 43 -22.44 8.06 16.31
C GLU A 43 -23.03 6.65 16.08
N GLN A 44 -24.28 6.61 15.61
CA GLN A 44 -24.90 5.38 15.20
C GLN A 44 -24.21 4.82 13.96
N PHE A 45 -24.12 3.49 13.86
CA PHE A 45 -23.53 2.82 12.73
C PHE A 45 -24.33 3.11 11.45
N ASP A 46 -23.64 3.54 10.42
CA ASP A 46 -24.19 3.92 9.12
C ASP A 46 -23.28 3.44 7.99
N ASP A 47 -23.81 2.59 7.12
CA ASP A 47 -23.06 2.00 6.01
C ASP A 47 -22.55 3.05 5.01
N GLU A 48 -23.33 4.09 4.73
CA GLU A 48 -22.95 5.15 3.80
C GLU A 48 -21.79 5.99 4.37
N LYS A 49 -21.86 6.32 5.64
CA LYS A 49 -20.76 7.02 6.34
C LYS A 49 -19.48 6.20 6.37
N VAL A 50 -19.59 4.86 6.54
CA VAL A 50 -18.42 3.97 6.46
C VAL A 50 -17.82 3.99 5.06
N GLN A 51 -18.65 3.89 4.01
CA GLN A 51 -18.18 3.90 2.62
C GLN A 51 -17.53 5.23 2.21
N HIS A 52 -17.99 6.34 2.77
CA HIS A 52 -17.39 7.67 2.57
C HIS A 52 -16.19 7.96 3.45
N GLY A 53 -15.84 7.05 4.39
CA GLY A 53 -14.72 7.24 5.32
C GLY A 53 -15.00 8.23 6.45
N GLU A 54 -16.26 8.58 6.70
CA GLU A 54 -16.72 9.45 7.79
C GLU A 54 -16.87 8.69 9.11
N LEU A 55 -17.09 7.37 9.02
CA LEU A 55 -17.22 6.47 10.16
C LEU A 55 -16.29 5.26 9.98
N THR A 56 -15.60 4.88 11.05
CA THR A 56 -14.71 3.71 11.05
C THR A 56 -15.36 2.55 11.82
N PRO A 57 -15.69 1.42 11.17
CA PRO A 57 -16.23 0.25 11.85
C PRO A 57 -15.15 -0.43 12.69
N MET A 58 -15.49 -0.87 13.89
CA MET A 58 -14.60 -1.56 14.80
C MET A 58 -15.06 -3.01 15.00
N PHE A 59 -14.12 -3.95 14.95
CA PHE A 59 -14.34 -5.38 15.12
C PHE A 59 -13.41 -5.93 16.19
N PHE A 60 -13.91 -6.87 16.99
CA PHE A 60 -13.12 -7.60 17.96
C PHE A 60 -12.74 -8.96 17.40
N GLY A 61 -11.45 -9.27 17.41
CA GLY A 61 -10.98 -10.53 16.89
C GLY A 61 -9.59 -10.92 17.37
N SER A 62 -9.19 -12.16 17.16
CA SER A 62 -7.88 -12.68 17.46
C SER A 62 -7.39 -13.57 16.31
N ALA A 63 -6.34 -13.13 15.62
CA ALA A 63 -5.70 -13.91 14.58
C ALA A 63 -5.07 -15.22 15.11
N MET A 64 -4.62 -15.22 16.36
CA MET A 64 -4.01 -16.42 16.99
C MET A 64 -5.02 -17.56 17.20
N THR A 65 -6.27 -17.22 17.51
CA THR A 65 -7.32 -18.18 17.79
C THR A 65 -8.36 -18.29 16.69
N ASN A 66 -8.25 -17.47 15.65
CA ASN A 66 -9.25 -17.26 14.59
C ASN A 66 -10.62 -16.79 15.12
N PHE A 67 -10.66 -16.22 16.34
CA PHE A 67 -11.88 -15.66 16.89
C PHE A 67 -12.28 -14.40 16.11
N GLY A 68 -13.53 -14.34 15.67
CA GLY A 68 -14.12 -13.18 15.00
C GLY A 68 -13.58 -12.88 13.59
N VAL A 69 -12.57 -13.61 13.09
CA VAL A 69 -11.94 -13.35 11.79
C VAL A 69 -12.92 -13.55 10.64
N GLN A 70 -13.75 -14.61 10.69
CA GLN A 70 -14.73 -14.85 9.64
C GLN A 70 -15.79 -13.74 9.59
N ASN A 71 -16.36 -13.38 10.73
CA ASN A 71 -17.35 -12.30 10.82
C ASN A 71 -16.77 -10.97 10.30
N PHE A 72 -15.52 -10.68 10.67
CA PHE A 72 -14.82 -9.49 10.14
C PHE A 72 -14.71 -9.53 8.61
N LEU A 73 -14.32 -10.67 8.03
CA LEU A 73 -14.17 -10.78 6.58
C LEU A 73 -15.52 -10.67 5.85
N GLU A 74 -16.59 -11.27 6.40
CA GLU A 74 -17.93 -11.18 5.83
C GLU A 74 -18.44 -9.72 5.84
N GLU A 75 -18.30 -9.03 6.96
CA GLU A 75 -18.67 -7.61 7.07
C GLU A 75 -17.75 -6.70 6.23
N TYR A 76 -16.45 -7.01 6.15
CA TYR A 76 -15.54 -6.28 5.28
C TYR A 76 -15.97 -6.34 3.81
N LEU A 77 -16.36 -7.53 3.32
CA LEU A 77 -16.87 -7.69 1.96
C LEU A 77 -18.15 -6.89 1.71
N ARG A 78 -18.99 -6.74 2.72
CA ARG A 78 -20.23 -5.95 2.66
C ARG A 78 -19.94 -4.44 2.66
N LEU A 79 -19.03 -4.01 3.49
CA LEU A 79 -18.74 -2.58 3.74
C LEU A 79 -17.72 -1.99 2.77
N ALA A 80 -16.82 -2.82 2.18
CA ALA A 80 -15.78 -2.32 1.30
C ALA A 80 -16.38 -1.68 0.04
N PRO A 81 -16.07 -0.39 -0.23
CA PRO A 81 -16.57 0.26 -1.43
C PRO A 81 -15.88 -0.28 -2.69
N PRO A 82 -16.53 -0.21 -3.86
CA PRO A 82 -15.87 -0.44 -5.14
C PRO A 82 -14.78 0.62 -5.37
N PRO A 83 -13.87 0.38 -6.35
CA PRO A 83 -12.88 1.37 -6.74
C PRO A 83 -13.54 2.73 -7.05
N ALA A 84 -13.06 3.78 -6.41
CA ALA A 84 -13.58 5.13 -6.61
C ALA A 84 -12.96 5.81 -7.85
N ALA A 85 -13.71 6.73 -8.46
CA ALA A 85 -13.22 7.62 -9.48
C ALA A 85 -12.05 8.48 -8.96
N ARG A 86 -11.11 8.83 -9.85
CA ARG A 86 -9.90 9.60 -9.49
C ARG A 86 -9.80 10.87 -10.33
N GLU A 87 -9.38 11.94 -9.68
CA GLU A 87 -9.00 13.16 -10.38
C GLU A 87 -7.73 12.94 -11.21
N SER A 88 -7.68 13.60 -12.36
CA SER A 88 -6.52 13.67 -13.22
C SER A 88 -6.39 15.08 -13.83
N SER A 89 -5.30 15.35 -14.53
CA SER A 89 -5.11 16.62 -15.24
C SER A 89 -6.12 16.85 -16.39
N ASP A 90 -6.85 15.83 -16.82
CA ASP A 90 -7.86 15.87 -17.88
C ASP A 90 -9.30 15.62 -17.37
N GLY A 91 -9.50 15.76 -16.06
CA GLY A 91 -10.78 15.55 -15.40
C GLY A 91 -10.84 14.28 -14.56
N ILE A 92 -12.05 13.85 -14.25
CA ILE A 92 -12.29 12.66 -13.42
C ILE A 92 -12.24 11.42 -14.29
N ILE A 93 -11.46 10.43 -13.87
CA ILE A 93 -11.37 9.11 -14.50
C ILE A 93 -12.27 8.15 -13.72
N ASP A 94 -13.29 7.64 -14.39
CA ASP A 94 -14.22 6.66 -13.82
C ASP A 94 -13.63 5.23 -13.96
N PRO A 95 -13.71 4.39 -12.93
CA PRO A 95 -13.31 2.99 -13.05
C PRO A 95 -14.01 2.20 -14.17
N GLN A 96 -15.21 2.63 -14.59
CA GLN A 96 -15.97 2.01 -15.67
C GLN A 96 -15.57 2.49 -17.07
N ASP A 97 -14.65 3.46 -17.17
CA ASP A 97 -14.13 3.89 -18.47
C ASP A 97 -13.42 2.72 -19.17
N GLU A 98 -13.69 2.55 -20.47
CA GLU A 98 -13.07 1.48 -21.27
C GLU A 98 -11.56 1.68 -21.50
N LYS A 99 -11.11 2.93 -21.46
CA LYS A 99 -9.70 3.27 -21.71
C LYS A 99 -8.86 2.96 -20.50
N PHE A 100 -7.79 2.19 -20.72
CA PHE A 100 -6.86 1.82 -19.66
C PHE A 100 -6.16 3.03 -19.06
N SER A 101 -6.14 3.08 -17.75
CA SER A 101 -5.28 3.96 -16.97
C SER A 101 -4.84 3.30 -15.65
N ALA A 102 -3.65 3.64 -15.23
CA ALA A 102 -3.05 3.15 -13.99
C ALA A 102 -1.98 4.11 -13.49
N PHE A 103 -1.56 3.96 -12.25
CA PHE A 103 -0.43 4.70 -11.70
C PHE A 103 0.49 3.79 -10.87
N ILE A 104 1.77 4.14 -10.84
CA ILE A 104 2.78 3.46 -10.03
C ILE A 104 2.75 4.03 -8.62
N PHE A 105 2.36 3.23 -7.63
CA PHE A 105 2.25 3.70 -6.24
C PHE A 105 3.34 3.18 -5.31
N LYS A 106 4.08 2.16 -5.76
CA LYS A 106 5.16 1.56 -4.97
C LYS A 106 6.24 1.02 -5.91
N ILE A 107 7.49 1.20 -5.52
CA ILE A 107 8.65 0.57 -6.14
C ILE A 107 9.38 -0.19 -5.04
N GLN A 108 9.86 -1.38 -5.35
CA GLN A 108 10.64 -2.18 -4.42
C GLN A 108 11.75 -2.91 -5.17
N ALA A 109 12.99 -2.64 -4.78
CA ALA A 109 14.17 -3.35 -5.27
C ALA A 109 14.50 -4.52 -4.34
N ASN A 110 15.24 -5.50 -4.86
CA ASN A 110 15.81 -6.62 -4.11
C ASN A 110 14.78 -7.43 -3.30
N MET A 111 13.52 -7.55 -3.77
CA MET A 111 12.52 -8.42 -3.13
C MET A 111 13.00 -9.88 -3.04
N ASN A 112 13.73 -10.31 -4.06
CA ASN A 112 14.39 -11.62 -4.05
C ASN A 112 15.90 -11.41 -4.00
N PRO A 113 16.57 -11.73 -2.88
CA PRO A 113 18.01 -11.57 -2.73
C PRO A 113 18.84 -12.31 -3.80
N ALA A 114 18.29 -13.41 -4.35
CA ALA A 114 18.96 -14.21 -5.37
C ALA A 114 18.94 -13.57 -6.77
N HIS A 115 17.98 -12.70 -7.06
CA HIS A 115 17.77 -12.18 -8.42
C HIS A 115 17.97 -10.67 -8.54
N ARG A 116 18.10 -9.93 -7.43
CA ARG A 116 18.25 -8.46 -7.41
C ARG A 116 17.26 -7.77 -8.35
N ASP A 117 16.03 -8.25 -8.33
CA ASP A 117 14.94 -7.74 -9.15
C ASP A 117 14.41 -6.41 -8.58
N ARG A 118 13.94 -5.55 -9.48
CA ARG A 118 13.20 -4.35 -9.14
C ARG A 118 11.78 -4.51 -9.67
N LEU A 119 10.82 -4.26 -8.81
CA LEU A 119 9.40 -4.35 -9.12
C LEU A 119 8.74 -3.00 -8.90
N SER A 120 7.89 -2.62 -9.85
CA SER A 120 7.01 -1.47 -9.73
C SER A 120 5.57 -1.94 -9.64
N PHE A 121 4.87 -1.51 -8.59
CA PHE A 121 3.49 -1.89 -8.34
C PHE A 121 2.56 -0.83 -8.92
N MET A 122 1.72 -1.28 -9.84
CA MET A 122 0.75 -0.49 -10.55
C MET A 122 -0.65 -0.77 -10.00
N ARG A 123 -1.42 0.28 -9.69
CA ARG A 123 -2.86 0.18 -9.45
C ARG A 123 -3.62 0.59 -10.69
N ILE A 124 -4.53 -0.26 -11.14
CA ILE A 124 -5.40 0.02 -12.29
C ILE A 124 -6.53 0.95 -11.83
N CYS A 125 -6.76 2.04 -12.56
CA CYS A 125 -7.80 3.02 -12.28
C CYS A 125 -9.01 2.89 -13.21
N SER A 126 -8.79 2.56 -14.49
CA SER A 126 -9.85 2.35 -15.48
C SER A 126 -9.43 1.36 -16.55
N GLY A 127 -10.38 0.85 -17.28
CA GLY A 127 -10.21 -0.08 -18.39
C GLY A 127 -9.64 -1.44 -17.96
N LYS A 128 -9.26 -2.23 -18.94
CA LYS A 128 -8.76 -3.59 -18.75
C LYS A 128 -7.26 -3.66 -19.05
N PHE A 129 -6.50 -4.17 -18.11
CA PHE A 129 -5.13 -4.56 -18.35
C PHE A 129 -5.08 -5.91 -19.07
N THR A 130 -4.21 -6.03 -20.08
CA THR A 130 -3.89 -7.31 -20.72
C THR A 130 -2.38 -7.47 -20.80
N ARG A 131 -1.91 -8.70 -20.58
CA ARG A 131 -0.49 -9.03 -20.62
C ARG A 131 0.16 -8.61 -21.92
N GLY A 132 1.26 -7.88 -21.83
CA GLY A 132 2.03 -7.45 -23.00
C GLY A 132 1.45 -6.25 -23.74
N MET A 133 0.38 -5.62 -23.22
CA MET A 133 -0.14 -4.38 -23.79
C MET A 133 0.91 -3.26 -23.78
N SER A 134 0.76 -2.31 -24.72
CA SER A 134 1.59 -1.12 -24.77
C SER A 134 0.80 0.06 -24.23
N VAL A 135 1.41 0.85 -23.36
CA VAL A 135 0.82 2.01 -22.72
C VAL A 135 1.68 3.25 -22.94
N TYR A 136 1.05 4.40 -22.92
CA TYR A 136 1.73 5.69 -22.87
C TYR A 136 2.18 5.96 -21.44
N HIS A 137 3.45 6.28 -21.28
CA HIS A 137 4.05 6.66 -20.01
C HIS A 137 4.22 8.17 -19.97
N ASP A 138 3.43 8.86 -19.16
CA ASP A 138 3.31 10.32 -19.20
C ASP A 138 4.67 11.03 -18.93
N ARG A 139 5.33 10.70 -17.83
CA ARG A 139 6.62 11.34 -17.46
C ARG A 139 7.69 11.27 -18.54
N THR A 140 7.77 10.17 -19.29
CA THR A 140 8.80 10.02 -20.35
C THR A 140 8.30 10.38 -21.74
N GLY A 141 6.99 10.55 -21.92
CA GLY A 141 6.37 10.81 -23.22
C GLY A 141 6.47 9.66 -24.22
N LYS A 142 6.71 8.42 -23.76
CA LYS A 142 6.99 7.26 -24.61
C LYS A 142 5.95 6.17 -24.44
N MET A 143 5.79 5.38 -25.52
CA MET A 143 5.09 4.09 -25.41
C MET A 143 6.02 3.04 -24.80
N ILE A 144 5.53 2.34 -23.81
CA ILE A 144 6.24 1.22 -23.17
C ILE A 144 5.36 -0.02 -23.17
N LYS A 145 6.00 -1.18 -23.31
CA LYS A 145 5.33 -2.47 -23.26
C LYS A 145 5.37 -3.02 -21.84
N LEU A 146 4.22 -3.32 -21.28
CA LEU A 146 4.09 -3.92 -19.96
C LEU A 146 4.37 -5.42 -20.06
N ALA A 147 5.61 -5.80 -19.71
CA ALA A 147 6.06 -7.18 -19.77
C ALA A 147 6.07 -7.82 -18.38
N GLN A 148 5.89 -9.15 -18.32
CA GLN A 148 5.97 -9.98 -17.13
C GLN A 148 5.13 -9.44 -15.95
N PRO A 149 3.81 -9.24 -16.13
CA PRO A 149 2.94 -8.82 -15.04
C PRO A 149 2.81 -9.94 -14.02
N GLN A 150 2.93 -9.58 -12.74
CA GLN A 150 2.88 -10.51 -11.63
C GLN A 150 1.84 -10.06 -10.62
N GLN A 151 1.11 -11.01 -10.08
CA GLN A 151 0.29 -10.83 -8.90
C GLN A 151 0.97 -11.54 -7.72
N PHE A 152 0.87 -10.94 -6.55
CA PHE A 152 1.49 -11.43 -5.34
C PHE A 152 0.42 -11.94 -4.38
N LEU A 153 0.59 -13.18 -3.95
CA LEU A 153 -0.15 -13.75 -2.83
C LEU A 153 0.87 -14.20 -1.79
N ALA A 154 1.07 -13.40 -0.76
CA ALA A 154 2.16 -13.55 0.20
C ALA A 154 3.54 -13.62 -0.52
N GLN A 155 4.23 -14.75 -0.48
CA GLN A 155 5.53 -14.95 -1.14
C GLN A 155 5.40 -15.52 -2.56
N ASP A 156 4.23 -16.01 -2.94
CA ASP A 156 3.99 -16.62 -4.24
C ASP A 156 3.78 -15.54 -5.31
N ARG A 157 4.40 -15.76 -6.46
CA ARG A 157 4.29 -14.89 -7.63
C ARG A 157 3.61 -15.67 -8.75
N THR A 158 2.51 -15.16 -9.22
CA THR A 158 1.79 -15.73 -10.37
C THR A 158 1.78 -14.72 -11.51
N ILE A 159 2.00 -15.23 -12.72
CA ILE A 159 1.84 -14.40 -13.93
C ILE A 159 0.35 -14.29 -14.20
N ILE A 160 -0.11 -13.06 -14.46
CA ILE A 160 -1.51 -12.79 -14.80
C ILE A 160 -1.64 -12.33 -16.25
N ASP A 161 -2.74 -12.69 -16.86
CA ASP A 161 -3.03 -12.30 -18.24
C ASP A 161 -3.93 -11.08 -18.31
N GLU A 162 -4.79 -10.88 -17.32
CA GLU A 162 -5.78 -9.81 -17.25
C GLU A 162 -5.92 -9.27 -15.83
N ALA A 163 -6.24 -7.98 -15.72
CA ALA A 163 -6.59 -7.32 -14.47
C ALA A 163 -7.52 -6.13 -14.72
N TYR A 164 -8.23 -5.69 -13.70
CA TYR A 164 -9.33 -4.73 -13.79
C TYR A 164 -9.15 -3.57 -12.80
N PRO A 165 -9.96 -2.49 -12.89
CA PRO A 165 -9.87 -1.37 -11.98
C PRO A 165 -9.95 -1.79 -10.51
N GLY A 166 -9.01 -1.26 -9.71
CA GLY A 166 -8.81 -1.65 -8.32
C GLY A 166 -7.74 -2.71 -8.10
N ASP A 167 -7.42 -3.52 -9.11
CA ASP A 167 -6.37 -4.52 -9.02
C ASP A 167 -4.97 -3.90 -8.95
N ILE A 168 -4.09 -4.61 -8.27
CA ILE A 168 -2.67 -4.27 -8.16
C ILE A 168 -1.85 -5.29 -8.94
N VAL A 169 -1.02 -4.78 -9.85
CA VAL A 169 -0.16 -5.58 -10.71
C VAL A 169 1.30 -5.19 -10.49
N GLY A 170 2.15 -6.15 -10.17
CA GLY A 170 3.60 -5.96 -10.14
C GLY A 170 4.20 -6.07 -11.54
N LEU A 171 5.03 -5.12 -11.91
CA LEU A 171 5.75 -5.08 -13.18
C LEU A 171 7.24 -5.24 -12.93
N PHE A 172 7.90 -6.08 -13.71
CA PHE A 172 9.37 -6.05 -13.73
C PHE A 172 9.85 -4.69 -14.27
N ASP A 173 10.70 -4.02 -13.50
CA ASP A 173 11.15 -2.68 -13.79
C ASP A 173 12.66 -2.61 -14.00
N PRO A 174 13.14 -2.38 -15.22
CA PRO A 174 14.56 -2.16 -15.49
C PRO A 174 15.06 -0.77 -15.05
N GLY A 175 14.32 -0.03 -14.24
CA GLY A 175 14.64 1.31 -13.78
C GLY A 175 13.95 2.43 -14.58
N ILE A 176 12.83 2.12 -15.23
CA ILE A 176 12.07 3.08 -16.05
C ILE A 176 11.04 3.84 -15.20
N PHE A 177 10.38 3.16 -14.27
CA PHE A 177 9.28 3.73 -13.51
C PHE A 177 9.75 4.55 -12.32
N GLY A 178 8.96 5.59 -12.02
CA GLY A 178 9.02 6.39 -10.81
C GLY A 178 7.72 6.30 -10.01
N MET A 179 7.79 6.64 -8.73
CA MET A 179 6.60 6.78 -7.88
C MET A 179 5.72 7.90 -8.45
N GLY A 180 4.40 7.66 -8.55
CA GLY A 180 3.44 8.60 -9.13
C GLY A 180 3.33 8.53 -10.66
N ASP A 181 4.17 7.78 -11.37
CA ASP A 181 4.09 7.67 -12.83
C ASP A 181 2.70 7.22 -13.29
N THR A 182 2.15 7.95 -14.25
CA THR A 182 0.88 7.63 -14.89
C THR A 182 1.10 6.84 -16.16
N LEU A 183 0.32 5.77 -16.30
CA LEU A 183 0.28 4.88 -17.46
C LEU A 183 -1.11 4.92 -18.05
N CYS A 184 -1.27 5.22 -19.35
CA CYS A 184 -2.57 5.30 -19.99
C CYS A 184 -2.57 4.74 -21.41
N SER A 185 -3.75 4.54 -21.94
CA SER A 185 -3.96 4.09 -23.33
C SER A 185 -3.34 5.08 -24.32
N GLN A 186 -2.91 4.58 -25.46
CA GLN A 186 -2.43 5.42 -26.56
C GLN A 186 -3.46 6.47 -26.96
N GLY A 187 -3.02 7.73 -27.06
CA GLY A 187 -3.90 8.85 -27.40
C GLY A 187 -4.63 9.50 -26.23
N HIS A 188 -4.52 8.95 -25.03
CA HIS A 188 -4.95 9.55 -23.79
C HIS A 188 -3.71 10.06 -23.04
N LYS A 189 -3.55 11.36 -22.93
CA LYS A 189 -2.39 11.99 -22.31
C LYS A 189 -2.84 12.82 -21.13
N PHE A 190 -2.71 12.27 -19.95
CA PHE A 190 -2.99 12.93 -18.69
C PHE A 190 -2.07 12.36 -17.60
N HIS A 191 -2.04 13.02 -16.46
CA HIS A 191 -1.36 12.52 -15.27
C HIS A 191 -2.31 12.54 -14.07
N PHE A 192 -2.15 11.56 -13.21
CA PHE A 192 -2.76 11.57 -11.87
C PHE A 192 -1.97 12.49 -10.96
N PRO A 193 -2.60 13.08 -9.92
CA PRO A 193 -1.89 13.89 -8.94
C PRO A 193 -0.73 13.14 -8.30
N ASP A 194 0.37 13.86 -8.09
CA ASP A 194 1.53 13.31 -7.39
C ASP A 194 1.18 12.93 -5.95
N PHE A 195 1.90 11.94 -5.41
CA PHE A 195 1.77 11.60 -3.99
C PHE A 195 2.31 12.73 -3.12
N PRO A 196 1.63 13.02 -1.98
CA PRO A 196 2.16 13.98 -1.03
C PRO A 196 3.52 13.48 -0.49
N VAL A 197 4.53 14.32 -0.61
CA VAL A 197 5.86 14.05 -0.06
C VAL A 197 6.01 14.88 1.22
N PHE A 198 6.20 14.20 2.34
CA PHE A 198 6.48 14.88 3.61
C PHE A 198 7.90 15.46 3.55
N PRO A 199 8.07 16.76 3.89
CA PRO A 199 9.40 17.35 3.98
C PRO A 199 10.20 16.63 5.08
N PRO A 200 11.51 16.40 4.86
CA PRO A 200 12.34 15.78 5.88
C PRO A 200 12.56 16.73 7.05
N GLU A 201 12.54 16.17 8.26
CA GLU A 201 12.80 16.90 9.51
C GLU A 201 14.21 16.65 10.03
N GLN A 202 14.82 15.55 9.61
CA GLN A 202 16.16 15.15 10.06
C GLN A 202 17.08 14.92 8.86
N PHE A 203 18.33 15.34 9.00
CA PHE A 203 19.33 15.22 7.95
C PHE A 203 20.61 14.59 8.48
N ALA A 204 21.18 13.66 7.72
CA ALA A 204 22.47 13.06 8.03
C ALA A 204 23.36 13.02 6.78
N ARG A 205 24.66 13.28 6.98
CA ARG A 205 25.65 13.05 5.94
C ARG A 205 26.04 11.58 5.95
N VAL A 206 26.03 10.94 4.78
CA VAL A 206 26.28 9.51 4.64
C VAL A 206 27.43 9.25 3.66
N GLN A 207 28.24 8.24 3.99
CA GLN A 207 29.34 7.78 3.14
C GLN A 207 29.62 6.30 3.40
N ALA A 208 30.11 5.59 2.40
CA ALA A 208 30.57 4.23 2.59
C ALA A 208 31.85 4.20 3.44
N LYS A 209 31.93 3.34 4.45
CA LYS A 209 33.15 3.11 5.26
C LYS A 209 34.28 2.57 4.38
N ASP A 210 33.95 1.69 3.42
CA ASP A 210 34.89 1.10 2.47
C ASP A 210 34.75 1.77 1.11
N THR A 211 35.80 2.45 0.66
CA THR A 211 35.84 3.13 -0.64
C THR A 211 35.74 2.16 -1.83
N MET A 212 36.12 0.90 -1.67
CA MET A 212 35.97 -0.13 -2.71
C MET A 212 34.51 -0.50 -2.95
N LYS A 213 33.63 -0.27 -1.99
CA LYS A 213 32.18 -0.52 -2.08
C LYS A 213 31.39 0.69 -2.55
N ARG A 214 32.04 1.75 -3.00
CA ARG A 214 31.39 2.99 -3.44
C ARG A 214 30.31 2.78 -4.49
N LYS A 215 30.53 1.89 -5.47
CA LYS A 215 29.54 1.60 -6.50
C LYS A 215 28.25 1.01 -5.92
N GLN A 216 28.38 0.07 -4.99
CA GLN A 216 27.26 -0.57 -4.29
C GLN A 216 26.53 0.45 -3.42
N PHE A 217 27.29 1.31 -2.73
CA PHE A 217 26.73 2.39 -1.91
C PHE A 217 25.87 3.34 -2.74
N VAL A 218 26.43 3.90 -3.83
CA VAL A 218 25.70 4.82 -4.70
C VAL A 218 24.47 4.16 -5.29
N LYS A 219 24.58 2.90 -5.74
CA LYS A 219 23.44 2.13 -6.21
C LYS A 219 22.37 2.00 -5.12
N GLY A 220 22.76 1.58 -3.91
CA GLY A 220 21.84 1.36 -2.81
C GLY A 220 21.07 2.61 -2.40
N ILE A 221 21.77 3.73 -2.17
CA ILE A 221 21.10 4.98 -1.79
C ILE A 221 20.19 5.50 -2.90
N THR A 222 20.56 5.33 -4.17
CA THR A 222 19.74 5.75 -5.31
C THR A 222 18.46 4.93 -5.40
N GLU A 223 18.55 3.62 -5.31
CA GLU A 223 17.39 2.72 -5.36
C GLU A 223 16.45 2.96 -4.17
N LEU A 224 17.00 3.09 -2.94
CA LEU A 224 16.20 3.36 -1.73
C LEU A 224 15.53 4.73 -1.76
N THR A 225 16.15 5.72 -2.39
CA THR A 225 15.51 7.02 -2.64
C THR A 225 14.38 6.91 -3.65
N GLN A 226 14.56 6.13 -4.72
CA GLN A 226 13.52 5.92 -5.73
C GLN A 226 12.32 5.11 -5.20
N GLU A 227 12.53 4.29 -4.18
CA GLU A 227 11.46 3.62 -3.43
C GLU A 227 10.70 4.57 -2.50
N GLY A 228 11.20 5.79 -2.27
CA GLY A 228 10.63 6.75 -1.33
C GLY A 228 10.98 6.47 0.14
N ALA A 229 11.92 5.57 0.42
CA ALA A 229 12.33 5.25 1.79
C ALA A 229 13.02 6.44 2.49
N VAL A 230 13.79 7.20 1.73
CA VAL A 230 14.53 8.39 2.18
C VAL A 230 14.60 9.42 1.06
N GLN A 231 14.96 10.66 1.39
CA GLN A 231 15.22 11.71 0.40
C GLN A 231 16.73 11.96 0.28
N LEU A 232 17.23 12.09 -0.96
CA LEU A 232 18.63 12.29 -1.26
C LEU A 232 18.89 13.74 -1.66
N PHE A 233 19.85 14.37 -1.00
CA PHE A 233 20.30 15.73 -1.28
C PHE A 233 21.79 15.75 -1.59
N GLN A 234 22.18 16.66 -2.43
CA GLN A 234 23.58 16.96 -2.72
C GLN A 234 23.84 18.43 -2.48
N GLN A 235 24.94 18.75 -1.82
CA GLN A 235 25.36 20.14 -1.61
C GLN A 235 25.93 20.70 -2.90
N ALA A 236 25.41 21.82 -3.37
CA ALA A 236 25.95 22.52 -4.54
C ALA A 236 27.41 22.90 -4.31
N GLY A 237 28.29 22.54 -5.25
CA GLY A 237 29.74 22.85 -5.16
C GLY A 237 30.57 21.91 -4.27
N ALA A 238 29.96 21.01 -3.53
CA ALA A 238 30.67 19.91 -2.89
C ALA A 238 30.88 18.79 -3.92
N GLY A 239 32.09 18.20 -3.94
CA GLY A 239 32.41 17.10 -4.86
C GLY A 239 31.36 15.95 -4.76
N THR A 240 31.40 15.05 -5.72
CA THR A 240 30.44 13.91 -5.88
C THR A 240 30.39 12.93 -4.70
N GLU A 241 31.02 13.24 -3.58
CA GLU A 241 31.20 12.33 -2.44
C GLU A 241 30.36 12.67 -1.21
N SER A 242 29.67 13.81 -1.20
CA SER A 242 28.91 14.25 -0.05
C SER A 242 27.41 14.06 -0.29
N TYR A 243 26.91 12.92 0.12
CA TYR A 243 25.48 12.63 0.11
C TYR A 243 24.85 13.03 1.45
N ILE A 244 23.72 13.72 1.38
CA ILE A 244 22.92 14.08 2.54
C ILE A 244 21.58 13.35 2.38
N ILE A 245 21.22 12.58 3.40
CA ILE A 245 19.92 11.90 3.45
C ILE A 245 19.01 12.69 4.37
N GLY A 246 17.82 12.97 3.88
CA GLY A 246 16.72 13.54 4.66
C GLY A 246 15.66 12.49 4.97
N THR A 247 15.16 12.51 6.20
CA THR A 247 14.11 11.60 6.70
C THR A 247 13.11 12.36 7.55
N VAL A 248 11.89 11.83 7.67
CA VAL A 248 10.88 12.39 8.58
C VAL A 248 11.21 12.00 10.03
N GLY A 249 11.78 10.80 10.25
CA GLY A 249 12.10 10.34 11.59
C GLY A 249 13.41 9.52 11.65
N SER A 250 13.97 9.36 12.84
CA SER A 250 15.25 8.67 13.07
C SER A 250 15.23 7.19 12.66
N LEU A 251 14.10 6.51 12.81
CA LEU A 251 13.96 5.10 12.43
C LEU A 251 14.26 4.84 10.94
N GLN A 252 14.01 5.82 10.07
CA GLN A 252 14.32 5.67 8.64
C GLN A 252 15.84 5.59 8.38
N PHE A 253 16.68 6.20 9.21
CA PHE A 253 18.14 6.02 9.12
C PHE A 253 18.56 4.61 9.51
N GLU A 254 17.98 4.03 10.56
CA GLU A 254 18.25 2.65 10.97
C GLU A 254 17.84 1.65 9.88
N VAL A 255 16.67 1.86 9.28
CA VAL A 255 16.20 1.06 8.13
C VAL A 255 17.14 1.22 6.93
N LEU A 256 17.60 2.43 6.62
CA LEU A 256 18.56 2.69 5.55
C LEU A 256 19.87 1.93 5.78
N GLU A 257 20.46 2.04 6.98
CA GLU A 257 21.69 1.35 7.34
C GLU A 257 21.53 -0.17 7.25
N TYR A 258 20.46 -0.70 7.82
CA TYR A 258 20.14 -2.12 7.75
C TYR A 258 20.04 -2.63 6.32
N ARG A 259 19.31 -1.92 5.46
CA ARG A 259 19.11 -2.30 4.07
C ARG A 259 20.39 -2.17 3.24
N LEU A 260 21.19 -1.11 3.42
CA LEU A 260 22.49 -0.97 2.77
C LEU A 260 23.42 -2.13 3.12
N LYS A 261 23.44 -2.52 4.37
CA LYS A 261 24.26 -3.65 4.83
C LYS A 261 23.80 -4.99 4.27
N ASN A 262 22.51 -5.30 4.39
CA ASN A 262 22.00 -6.64 4.09
C ASN A 262 21.68 -6.85 2.59
N GLU A 263 21.28 -5.80 1.87
CA GLU A 263 20.91 -5.91 0.46
C GLU A 263 22.05 -5.55 -0.48
N TYR A 264 22.90 -4.59 -0.09
CA TYR A 264 23.98 -4.07 -0.93
C TYR A 264 25.39 -4.41 -0.42
N GLY A 265 25.50 -4.97 0.79
CA GLY A 265 26.76 -5.37 1.42
C GLY A 265 27.65 -4.18 1.78
N VAL A 266 27.07 -3.04 2.11
CA VAL A 266 27.78 -1.78 2.42
C VAL A 266 27.52 -1.37 3.86
N ASP A 267 28.59 -1.06 4.59
CA ASP A 267 28.55 -0.44 5.92
C ASP A 267 28.79 1.06 5.81
#